data_8f5476309c491e3526d25c1f9b41bf8a
#
_entry.id   8f5476309c491e3526d25c1f9b41bf8a
#
_cell.length_a   1.000
_cell.length_b   1.000
_cell.length_c   1.000
_cell.angle_alpha   90.00
_cell.angle_beta   90.00
_cell.angle_gamma   90.00
#
_symmetry.space_group_name_H-M   'P 1'
#
loop_
_entity.id
_entity.type
_entity.pdbx_description
1 polymer ?
#
loop_
_entity_poly.entity_id
_entity_poly.type
_entity_poly.pdbx_seq_one_letter_code
_entity_poly.pdbx_strand_id
1 'polypeptide(L)'
;RAAENLFWLGRYTERTENVTRLARITLQSLNGEDQTSQPLLTWLSAMGVSQGLVLPTVPAAGQARRVFERSLIAGLTQPAQVTSVGYNLRGILGAASAVRDRLSQEHWNLIVRAEAEFFAPRTGAEDDGDYSPLDALRQLEGLSGHTAAMTGQQTDRMTRDDGWRLLSIGRHIERLIALSRALALGLETGSVHEPAGFEAMVALFDSTITFHAQYQQRRDMVALVDLLVMDRDNPRSLAWVVQTLRARLARLGQSVAPQDAEFARRLPDPAEWELTELSN
;
A
#
# COMPACT_ATOMS: atom_id res chain seq x y z
N ARG A 1 -16.96 -19.49 0.14
CA ARG A 1 -17.25 -18.08 0.50
C ARG A 1 -16.38 -17.55 1.66
N ALA A 2 -16.22 -18.30 2.77
CA ALA A 2 -15.34 -17.84 3.88
C ALA A 2 -13.87 -17.68 3.43
N ALA A 3 -13.33 -18.66 2.72
CA ALA A 3 -11.97 -18.62 2.16
C ALA A 3 -11.74 -17.39 1.25
N GLU A 4 -12.67 -17.13 0.37
CA GLU A 4 -12.66 -15.98 -0.53
C GLU A 4 -12.69 -14.65 0.25
N ASN A 5 -13.55 -14.53 1.26
CA ASN A 5 -13.64 -13.32 2.06
C ASN A 5 -12.40 -13.10 2.94
N LEU A 6 -11.74 -14.15 3.43
CA LEU A 6 -10.45 -14.03 4.13
C LEU A 6 -9.35 -13.55 3.18
N PHE A 7 -9.30 -14.07 1.96
CA PHE A 7 -8.39 -13.60 0.92
C PHE A 7 -8.62 -12.11 0.62
N TRP A 8 -9.87 -11.69 0.41
CA TRP A 8 -10.21 -10.31 0.15
C TRP A 8 -9.99 -9.40 1.36
N LEU A 9 -10.22 -9.89 2.58
CA LEU A 9 -9.87 -9.14 3.79
C LEU A 9 -8.37 -8.81 3.81
N GLY A 10 -7.53 -9.77 3.47
CA GLY A 10 -6.09 -9.54 3.33
C GLY A 10 -5.77 -8.51 2.26
N ARG A 11 -6.37 -8.63 1.08
CA ARG A 11 -6.20 -7.69 -0.03
C ARG A 11 -6.61 -6.27 0.34
N TYR A 12 -7.80 -6.09 0.91
CA TYR A 12 -8.30 -4.77 1.29
C TYR A 12 -7.50 -4.14 2.43
N THR A 13 -7.04 -4.93 3.41
CA THR A 13 -6.20 -4.41 4.49
C THR A 13 -4.89 -3.84 3.95
N GLU A 14 -4.19 -4.58 3.13
CA GLU A 14 -2.92 -4.15 2.53
C GLU A 14 -3.13 -2.98 1.57
N ARG A 15 -4.17 -3.03 0.74
CA ARG A 15 -4.48 -1.95 -0.20
C ARG A 15 -4.83 -0.66 0.52
N THR A 16 -5.63 -0.72 1.59
CA THR A 16 -5.95 0.47 2.40
C THR A 16 -4.69 1.07 3.00
N GLU A 17 -3.79 0.28 3.53
CA GLU A 17 -2.51 0.75 4.05
C GLU A 17 -1.67 1.42 2.95
N ASN A 18 -1.55 0.79 1.79
CA ASN A 18 -0.75 1.30 0.67
C ASN A 18 -1.31 2.61 0.10
N VAL A 19 -2.61 2.70 -0.13
CA VAL A 19 -3.23 3.92 -0.68
C VAL A 19 -3.26 5.05 0.35
N THR A 20 -3.37 4.73 1.65
CA THR A 20 -3.27 5.71 2.73
C THR A 20 -1.87 6.32 2.76
N ARG A 21 -0.83 5.50 2.69
CA ARG A 21 0.56 5.96 2.65
C ARG A 21 0.85 6.79 1.40
N LEU A 22 0.40 6.33 0.23
CA LEU A 22 0.55 7.07 -1.02
C LEU A 22 -0.14 8.43 -0.97
N ALA A 23 -1.37 8.49 -0.45
CA ALA A 23 -2.10 9.75 -0.29
C ALA A 23 -1.36 10.73 0.63
N ARG A 24 -0.82 10.24 1.75
CA ARG A 24 -0.01 11.07 2.68
C ARG A 24 1.24 11.62 2.00
N ILE A 25 2.02 10.76 1.35
CA ILE A 25 3.24 11.18 0.63
C ILE A 25 2.90 12.20 -0.45
N THR A 26 1.83 11.97 -1.20
CA THR A 26 1.38 12.87 -2.27
C THR A 26 0.99 14.24 -1.69
N LEU A 27 0.15 14.30 -0.66
CA LEU A 27 -0.27 15.56 -0.06
C LEU A 27 0.90 16.31 0.59
N GLN A 28 1.81 15.62 1.25
CA GLN A 28 3.03 16.21 1.80
C GLN A 28 3.91 16.81 0.71
N SER A 29 4.11 16.10 -0.40
CA SER A 29 4.91 16.57 -1.52
C SER A 29 4.28 17.76 -2.25
N LEU A 30 2.94 17.80 -2.36
CA LEU A 30 2.23 18.90 -2.99
C LEU A 30 2.22 20.17 -2.14
N ASN A 31 2.34 20.05 -0.83
CA ASN A 31 2.29 21.18 0.13
C ASN A 31 3.66 21.53 0.71
N GLY A 32 4.75 20.90 0.25
CA GLY A 32 6.11 21.25 0.65
C GLY A 32 6.54 22.62 0.13
N GLU A 33 7.42 23.30 0.88
CA GLU A 33 7.97 24.60 0.48
C GLU A 33 8.98 24.48 -0.69
N ASP A 34 9.63 23.33 -0.80
CA ASP A 34 10.57 23.04 -1.88
C ASP A 34 9.86 22.85 -3.22
N GLN A 35 10.49 23.34 -4.27
CA GLN A 35 9.99 23.10 -5.63
C GLN A 35 10.03 21.60 -5.93
N THR A 36 8.86 20.97 -5.90
CA THR A 36 8.71 19.56 -6.22
C THR A 36 9.12 19.35 -7.69
N SER A 37 10.03 18.40 -7.91
CA SER A 37 10.53 18.10 -9.27
C SER A 37 9.41 17.58 -10.17
N GLN A 38 9.50 17.88 -11.47
CA GLN A 38 8.52 17.38 -12.45
C GLN A 38 8.47 15.85 -12.51
N PRO A 39 9.58 15.11 -12.50
CA PRO A 39 9.54 13.65 -12.43
C PRO A 39 8.80 13.11 -11.20
N LEU A 40 8.98 13.71 -10.03
CA LEU A 40 8.24 13.33 -8.83
C LEU A 40 6.74 13.59 -8.98
N LEU A 41 6.34 14.75 -9.48
CA LEU A 41 4.92 15.06 -9.73
C LEU A 41 4.30 14.10 -10.75
N THR A 42 5.03 13.75 -11.78
CA THR A 42 4.59 12.80 -12.80
C THR A 42 4.40 11.41 -12.20
N TRP A 43 5.34 10.95 -11.37
CA TRP A 43 5.25 9.68 -10.66
C TRP A 43 4.07 9.64 -9.68
N LEU A 44 3.91 10.68 -8.86
CA LEU A 44 2.79 10.78 -7.91
C LEU A 44 1.43 10.77 -8.63
N SER A 45 1.33 11.47 -9.75
CA SER A 45 0.10 11.48 -10.57
C SER A 45 -0.20 10.11 -11.17
N ALA A 46 0.80 9.45 -11.73
CA ALA A 46 0.67 8.11 -12.30
C ALA A 46 0.31 7.06 -11.23
N MET A 47 0.95 7.14 -10.06
CA MET A 47 0.62 6.29 -8.91
C MET A 47 -0.81 6.55 -8.41
N GLY A 48 -1.22 7.81 -8.32
CA GLY A 48 -2.57 8.20 -7.89
C GLY A 48 -3.66 7.59 -8.78
N VAL A 49 -3.49 7.64 -10.09
CA VAL A 49 -4.40 7.00 -11.06
C VAL A 49 -4.33 5.48 -10.93
N SER A 50 -3.14 4.92 -10.92
CA SER A 50 -2.91 3.47 -10.85
C SER A 50 -3.50 2.82 -9.59
N GLN A 51 -3.44 3.51 -8.45
CA GLN A 51 -3.94 3.03 -7.16
C GLN A 51 -5.36 3.51 -6.84
N GLY A 52 -6.02 4.17 -7.76
CA GLY A 52 -7.41 4.59 -7.61
C GLY A 52 -7.64 5.80 -6.70
N LEU A 53 -6.60 6.60 -6.40
CA LEU A 53 -6.76 7.82 -5.61
C LEU A 53 -7.48 8.94 -6.37
N VAL A 54 -7.27 9.00 -7.68
CA VAL A 54 -7.90 9.96 -8.59
C VAL A 54 -8.36 9.25 -9.86
N LEU A 55 -9.36 9.81 -10.51
CA LEU A 55 -9.81 9.33 -11.82
C LEU A 55 -8.79 9.69 -12.92
N PRO A 56 -8.69 8.88 -13.99
CA PRO A 56 -7.80 9.17 -15.13
C PRO A 56 -8.08 10.49 -15.83
N THR A 57 -9.29 11.03 -15.68
CA THR A 57 -9.73 12.31 -16.27
C THR A 57 -9.22 13.53 -15.51
N VAL A 58 -8.71 13.35 -14.30
CA VAL A 58 -8.15 14.43 -13.48
C VAL A 58 -6.80 14.85 -14.08
N PRO A 59 -6.55 16.17 -14.32
CA PRO A 59 -5.26 16.62 -14.78
C PRO A 59 -4.14 16.21 -13.85
N ALA A 60 -2.98 15.85 -14.42
CA ALA A 60 -1.80 15.50 -13.62
C ALA A 60 -1.36 16.67 -12.72
N ALA A 61 -0.73 16.37 -11.61
CA ALA A 61 -0.30 17.38 -10.64
C ALA A 61 0.68 18.40 -11.22
N GLY A 62 1.51 17.99 -12.19
CA GLY A 62 2.39 18.90 -12.91
C GLY A 62 1.69 19.92 -13.82
N GLN A 63 0.46 19.64 -14.23
CA GLN A 63 -0.37 20.50 -15.07
C GLN A 63 -1.30 21.39 -14.24
N ALA A 64 -1.95 20.83 -13.24
CA ALA A 64 -2.93 21.53 -12.40
C ALA A 64 -2.87 21.03 -10.96
N ARG A 65 -1.87 21.49 -10.22
CA ARG A 65 -1.52 21.02 -8.87
C ARG A 65 -2.70 21.06 -7.90
N ARG A 66 -3.41 22.20 -7.85
CA ARG A 66 -4.56 22.38 -6.94
C ARG A 66 -5.77 21.53 -7.33
N VAL A 67 -5.99 21.35 -8.63
CA VAL A 67 -7.09 20.49 -9.11
C VAL A 67 -6.82 19.03 -8.74
N PHE A 68 -5.59 18.57 -8.94
CA PHE A 68 -5.16 17.22 -8.53
C PHE A 68 -5.34 17.01 -7.02
N GLU A 69 -4.83 17.93 -6.21
CA GLU A 69 -4.93 17.89 -4.75
C GLU A 69 -6.39 17.85 -4.27
N ARG A 70 -7.24 18.74 -4.78
CA ARG A 70 -8.67 18.77 -4.43
C ARG A 70 -9.38 17.47 -4.83
N SER A 71 -9.10 16.96 -6.01
CA SER A 71 -9.68 15.70 -6.48
C SER A 71 -9.27 14.51 -5.60
N LEU A 72 -8.00 14.44 -5.23
CA LEU A 72 -7.49 13.42 -4.31
C LEU A 72 -8.20 13.51 -2.95
N ILE A 73 -8.25 14.69 -2.35
CA ILE A 73 -8.87 14.91 -1.05
C ILE A 73 -10.36 14.58 -1.08
N ALA A 74 -11.09 15.08 -2.08
CA ALA A 74 -12.50 14.79 -2.24
C ALA A 74 -12.78 13.28 -2.38
N GLY A 75 -11.93 12.58 -3.11
CA GLY A 75 -12.06 11.14 -3.35
C GLY A 75 -11.86 10.26 -2.10
N LEU A 76 -11.18 10.75 -1.08
CA LEU A 76 -10.87 9.95 0.13
C LEU A 76 -12.14 9.37 0.78
N THR A 77 -13.22 10.14 0.84
CA THR A 77 -14.48 9.78 1.49
C THR A 77 -15.64 9.56 0.54
N GLN A 78 -15.38 9.39 -0.75
CA GLN A 78 -16.41 9.20 -1.80
C GLN A 78 -16.28 7.82 -2.47
N PRO A 79 -16.58 6.72 -1.77
CA PRO A 79 -16.35 5.35 -2.27
C PRO A 79 -17.19 5.00 -3.50
N ALA A 80 -18.30 5.71 -3.74
CA ALA A 80 -19.14 5.50 -4.93
C ALA A 80 -18.52 6.08 -6.21
N GLN A 81 -17.59 7.02 -6.09
CA GLN A 81 -17.02 7.74 -7.23
C GLN A 81 -15.63 7.25 -7.61
N VAL A 82 -14.82 6.88 -6.63
CA VAL A 82 -13.42 6.50 -6.84
C VAL A 82 -12.99 5.42 -5.85
N THR A 83 -12.16 4.50 -6.31
CA THR A 83 -11.68 3.34 -5.52
C THR A 83 -10.51 3.71 -4.60
N SER A 84 -10.63 4.86 -3.93
CA SER A 84 -9.63 5.44 -3.05
C SER A 84 -9.65 4.80 -1.64
N VAL A 85 -9.16 5.54 -0.66
CA VAL A 85 -9.00 5.08 0.74
C VAL A 85 -10.32 4.63 1.33
N GLY A 86 -11.37 5.44 1.26
CA GLY A 86 -12.69 5.10 1.82
C GLY A 86 -13.32 3.87 1.17
N TYR A 87 -13.18 3.71 -0.13
CA TYR A 87 -13.64 2.52 -0.84
C TYR A 87 -13.00 1.24 -0.28
N ASN A 88 -11.68 1.24 -0.14
CA ASN A 88 -10.95 0.08 0.34
C ASN A 88 -11.22 -0.20 1.83
N LEU A 89 -11.37 0.84 2.64
CA LEU A 89 -11.76 0.70 4.05
C LEU A 89 -13.14 0.04 4.20
N ARG A 90 -14.11 0.42 3.38
CA ARG A 90 -15.42 -0.27 3.32
C ARG A 90 -15.30 -1.70 2.80
N GLY A 91 -14.34 -1.95 1.91
CA GLY A 91 -14.00 -3.30 1.50
C GLY A 91 -13.51 -4.18 2.66
N ILE A 92 -12.69 -3.63 3.55
CA ILE A 92 -12.27 -4.32 4.79
C ILE A 92 -13.51 -4.67 5.63
N LEU A 93 -14.39 -3.72 5.90
CA LEU A 93 -15.58 -3.93 6.72
C LEU A 93 -16.50 -5.00 6.10
N GLY A 94 -16.73 -4.92 4.79
CA GLY A 94 -17.56 -5.89 4.08
C GLY A 94 -17.00 -7.32 4.12
N ALA A 95 -15.72 -7.49 3.83
CA ALA A 95 -15.06 -8.79 3.91
C ALA A 95 -15.02 -9.34 5.35
N ALA A 96 -14.70 -8.49 6.32
CA ALA A 96 -14.68 -8.86 7.74
C ALA A 96 -16.05 -9.27 8.26
N SER A 97 -17.13 -8.58 7.86
CA SER A 97 -18.50 -8.92 8.23
C SER A 97 -18.88 -10.34 7.77
N ALA A 98 -18.41 -10.74 6.60
CA ALA A 98 -18.70 -12.07 6.04
C ALA A 98 -17.95 -13.22 6.73
N VAL A 99 -16.90 -12.89 7.51
CA VAL A 99 -16.09 -13.86 8.28
C VAL A 99 -15.98 -13.47 9.75
N ARG A 100 -17.02 -12.86 10.27
CA ARG A 100 -17.06 -12.34 11.63
C ARG A 100 -16.68 -13.37 12.70
N ASP A 101 -17.08 -14.61 12.51
CA ASP A 101 -16.80 -15.75 13.38
C ASP A 101 -15.31 -16.17 13.38
N ARG A 102 -14.54 -15.69 12.43
CA ARG A 102 -13.09 -15.95 12.31
C ARG A 102 -12.23 -14.83 12.92
N LEU A 103 -12.85 -13.74 13.36
CA LEU A 103 -12.17 -12.57 13.90
C LEU A 103 -12.40 -12.46 15.41
N SER A 104 -11.36 -12.07 16.16
CA SER A 104 -11.51 -11.69 17.54
C SER A 104 -12.43 -10.48 17.69
N GLN A 105 -13.02 -10.31 18.88
CA GLN A 105 -13.84 -9.13 19.17
C GLN A 105 -13.02 -7.84 19.03
N GLU A 106 -11.76 -7.88 19.45
CA GLU A 106 -10.84 -6.74 19.35
C GLU A 106 -10.55 -6.36 17.90
N HIS A 107 -10.28 -7.34 17.04
CA HIS A 107 -10.04 -7.12 15.61
C HIS A 107 -11.29 -6.52 14.93
N TRP A 108 -12.45 -7.08 15.21
CA TRP A 108 -13.72 -6.57 14.70
C TRP A 108 -13.99 -5.13 15.14
N ASN A 109 -13.87 -4.86 16.44
CA ASN A 109 -14.10 -3.51 17.00
C ASN A 109 -13.14 -2.49 16.39
N LEU A 110 -11.89 -2.87 16.14
CA LEU A 110 -10.90 -2.03 15.50
C LEU A 110 -11.32 -1.64 14.09
N ILE A 111 -11.83 -2.58 13.30
CA ILE A 111 -12.31 -2.34 11.93
C ILE A 111 -13.53 -1.40 11.94
N VAL A 112 -14.51 -1.67 12.79
CA VAL A 112 -15.72 -0.85 12.93
C VAL A 112 -15.38 0.58 13.36
N ARG A 113 -14.46 0.71 14.31
CA ARG A 113 -14.00 2.03 14.78
C ARG A 113 -13.27 2.80 13.69
N ALA A 114 -12.37 2.16 12.96
CA ALA A 114 -11.62 2.78 11.88
C ALA A 114 -12.56 3.35 10.82
N GLU A 115 -13.56 2.58 10.40
CA GLU A 115 -14.56 3.02 9.42
C GLU A 115 -15.39 4.19 9.96
N ALA A 116 -15.91 4.08 11.17
CA ALA A 116 -16.72 5.13 11.78
C ALA A 116 -15.95 6.44 11.95
N GLU A 117 -14.71 6.40 12.41
CA GLU A 117 -13.88 7.60 12.59
C GLU A 117 -13.49 8.23 11.25
N PHE A 118 -13.17 7.42 10.24
CA PHE A 118 -12.77 7.92 8.92
C PHE A 118 -13.92 8.66 8.21
N PHE A 119 -15.13 8.16 8.32
CA PHE A 119 -16.33 8.76 7.70
C PHE A 119 -17.10 9.70 8.62
N ALA A 120 -16.64 9.95 9.85
CA ALA A 120 -17.32 10.85 10.78
C ALA A 120 -17.43 12.28 10.21
N PRO A 121 -18.60 12.94 10.37
CA PRO A 121 -18.76 14.33 10.01
C PRO A 121 -17.79 15.20 10.80
N ARG A 122 -17.21 16.21 10.17
CA ARG A 122 -16.30 17.15 10.85
C ARG A 122 -17.07 18.16 11.65
N THR A 123 -16.69 18.33 12.91
CA THR A 123 -17.15 19.42 13.75
C THR A 123 -16.35 20.67 13.37
N GLY A 124 -17.04 21.71 12.87
CA GLY A 124 -16.46 23.01 12.60
C GLY A 124 -16.28 23.41 11.14
N ALA A 125 -16.76 22.63 10.17
CA ALA A 125 -16.88 23.09 8.80
C ALA A 125 -18.06 24.09 8.73
N GLU A 126 -17.82 25.36 9.02
CA GLU A 126 -18.67 26.41 8.55
C GLU A 126 -18.54 26.46 7.02
N ASP A 127 -19.56 26.04 6.37
CA ASP A 127 -20.19 26.40 5.09
C ASP A 127 -19.35 26.74 3.84
N ASP A 128 -18.06 26.54 3.83
CA ASP A 128 -17.26 26.76 2.62
C ASP A 128 -16.38 25.52 2.30
N GLY A 129 -17.05 24.44 2.04
CA GLY A 129 -16.72 23.17 1.38
C GLY A 129 -15.26 22.77 1.07
N ASP A 130 -14.28 23.52 1.46
CA ASP A 130 -12.87 23.29 1.13
C ASP A 130 -12.17 22.58 2.30
N TYR A 131 -12.11 21.28 2.15
CA TYR A 131 -11.37 20.36 2.96
C TYR A 131 -9.86 20.66 2.90
N SER A 132 -9.29 21.11 3.99
CA SER A 132 -7.89 21.49 3.98
C SER A 132 -6.94 20.27 3.83
N PRO A 133 -5.80 20.41 3.13
CA PRO A 133 -4.80 19.35 3.08
C PRO A 133 -4.31 18.89 4.46
N LEU A 134 -4.23 19.80 5.43
CA LEU A 134 -3.82 19.49 6.79
C LEU A 134 -4.84 18.56 7.48
N ASP A 135 -6.13 18.81 7.30
CA ASP A 135 -7.18 17.96 7.86
C ASP A 135 -7.18 16.59 7.19
N ALA A 136 -6.98 16.54 5.88
CA ALA A 136 -6.83 15.28 5.15
C ALA A 136 -5.63 14.47 5.68
N LEU A 137 -4.49 15.12 5.91
CA LEU A 137 -3.30 14.46 6.47
C LEU A 137 -3.58 13.91 7.88
N ARG A 138 -4.26 14.65 8.73
CA ARG A 138 -4.65 14.16 10.07
C ARG A 138 -5.57 12.95 10.00
N GLN A 139 -6.54 12.97 9.11
CA GLN A 139 -7.47 11.86 8.89
C GLN A 139 -6.72 10.61 8.40
N LEU A 140 -5.81 10.76 7.45
CA LEU A 140 -4.98 9.67 6.92
C LEU A 140 -4.02 9.13 7.98
N GLU A 141 -3.44 9.99 8.81
CA GLU A 141 -2.59 9.58 9.92
C GLU A 141 -3.36 8.73 10.95
N GLY A 142 -4.56 9.13 11.32
CA GLY A 142 -5.44 8.35 12.18
C GLY A 142 -5.74 6.96 11.60
N LEU A 143 -6.09 6.91 10.31
CA LEU A 143 -6.33 5.64 9.63
C LEU A 143 -5.06 4.78 9.52
N SER A 144 -3.91 5.39 9.31
CA SER A 144 -2.62 4.68 9.29
C SER A 144 -2.36 3.94 10.61
N GLY A 145 -2.68 4.56 11.75
CA GLY A 145 -2.62 3.90 13.05
C GLY A 145 -3.57 2.70 13.16
N HIS A 146 -4.80 2.85 12.67
CA HIS A 146 -5.77 1.76 12.66
C HIS A 146 -5.35 0.60 11.74
N THR A 147 -4.85 0.88 10.55
CA THR A 147 -4.38 -0.18 9.64
C THR A 147 -3.15 -0.90 10.16
N ALA A 148 -2.24 -0.22 10.84
CA ALA A 148 -1.12 -0.85 11.53
C ALA A 148 -1.59 -1.80 12.63
N ALA A 149 -2.59 -1.41 13.41
CA ALA A 149 -3.19 -2.26 14.43
C ALA A 149 -3.93 -3.48 13.81
N MET A 150 -4.66 -3.29 12.71
CA MET A 150 -5.28 -4.40 11.96
C MET A 150 -4.22 -5.41 11.49
N THR A 151 -3.11 -4.91 10.96
CA THR A 151 -1.98 -5.75 10.55
C THR A 151 -1.42 -6.55 11.72
N GLY A 152 -1.25 -5.92 12.89
CA GLY A 152 -0.83 -6.61 14.11
C GLY A 152 -1.80 -7.73 14.52
N GLN A 153 -3.10 -7.49 14.47
CA GLN A 153 -4.11 -8.53 14.72
C GLN A 153 -3.97 -9.71 13.75
N GLN A 154 -3.79 -9.43 12.46
CA GLN A 154 -3.72 -10.45 11.42
C GLN A 154 -2.40 -11.22 11.43
N THR A 155 -1.28 -10.57 11.74
CA THR A 155 0.04 -11.19 11.68
C THR A 155 0.45 -11.86 12.99
N ASP A 156 -0.03 -11.40 14.13
CA ASP A 156 0.42 -11.85 15.44
C ASP A 156 -0.65 -12.62 16.25
N ARG A 157 -1.93 -12.36 16.01
CA ARG A 157 -3.03 -12.86 16.87
C ARG A 157 -3.87 -13.99 16.27
N MET A 158 -3.80 -14.22 14.96
CA MET A 158 -4.59 -15.26 14.30
C MET A 158 -3.85 -16.59 14.28
N THR A 159 -4.62 -17.69 14.45
CA THR A 159 -4.10 -19.06 14.26
C THR A 159 -3.66 -19.27 12.82
N ARG A 160 -2.52 -19.94 12.62
CA ARG A 160 -1.89 -20.19 11.31
C ARG A 160 -2.53 -21.34 10.54
N ASP A 161 -3.85 -21.31 10.39
CA ASP A 161 -4.60 -22.26 9.59
C ASP A 161 -4.67 -21.86 8.10
N ASP A 162 -5.38 -22.61 7.28
CA ASP A 162 -5.50 -22.32 5.85
C ASP A 162 -6.27 -21.02 5.57
N GLY A 163 -7.22 -20.67 6.42
CA GLY A 163 -7.91 -19.37 6.34
C GLY A 163 -6.95 -18.21 6.54
N TRP A 164 -6.08 -18.29 7.53
CA TRP A 164 -5.03 -17.31 7.74
C TRP A 164 -4.04 -17.26 6.55
N ARG A 165 -3.69 -18.41 5.96
CA ARG A 165 -2.81 -18.46 4.80
C ARG A 165 -3.42 -17.73 3.61
N LEU A 166 -4.72 -17.90 3.37
CA LEU A 166 -5.45 -17.17 2.31
C LEU A 166 -5.45 -15.66 2.57
N LEU A 167 -5.67 -15.22 3.80
CA LEU A 167 -5.56 -13.81 4.18
C LEU A 167 -4.13 -13.29 3.94
N SER A 168 -3.12 -14.02 4.36
CA SER A 168 -1.71 -13.67 4.14
C SER A 168 -1.36 -13.61 2.66
N ILE A 169 -1.83 -14.55 1.85
CA ILE A 169 -1.65 -14.54 0.39
C ILE A 169 -2.28 -13.29 -0.21
N GLY A 170 -3.51 -12.95 0.16
CA GLY A 170 -4.18 -11.73 -0.30
C GLY A 170 -3.36 -10.48 0.01
N ARG A 171 -2.85 -10.34 1.22
CA ARG A 171 -1.97 -9.23 1.61
C ARG A 171 -0.72 -9.14 0.75
N HIS A 172 -0.02 -10.25 0.59
CA HIS A 172 1.27 -10.26 -0.13
C HIS A 172 1.10 -10.08 -1.64
N ILE A 173 0.00 -10.56 -2.24
CA ILE A 173 -0.33 -10.27 -3.63
C ILE A 173 -0.54 -8.75 -3.83
N GLU A 174 -1.30 -8.11 -2.95
CA GLU A 174 -1.51 -6.66 -3.01
C GLU A 174 -0.21 -5.88 -2.87
N ARG A 175 0.63 -6.29 -1.92
CA ARG A 175 1.95 -5.68 -1.72
C ARG A 175 2.84 -5.85 -2.94
N LEU A 176 2.91 -7.04 -3.50
CA LEU A 176 3.70 -7.30 -4.71
C LEU A 176 3.26 -6.43 -5.89
N ILE A 177 1.95 -6.33 -6.12
CA ILE A 177 1.38 -5.50 -7.20
C ILE A 177 1.75 -4.02 -6.97
N ALA A 178 1.52 -3.50 -5.77
CA ALA A 178 1.77 -2.09 -5.45
C ALA A 178 3.26 -1.73 -5.56
N LEU A 179 4.13 -2.55 -5.00
CA LEU A 179 5.57 -2.30 -5.00
C LEU A 179 6.17 -2.42 -6.41
N SER A 180 5.80 -3.47 -7.17
CA SER A 180 6.25 -3.65 -8.56
C SER A 180 5.84 -2.48 -9.43
N ARG A 181 4.62 -2.01 -9.30
CA ARG A 181 4.09 -0.89 -10.07
C ARG A 181 4.76 0.43 -9.69
N ALA A 182 4.98 0.66 -8.40
CA ALA A 182 5.70 1.84 -7.92
C ALA A 182 7.11 1.93 -8.49
N LEU A 183 7.84 0.82 -8.47
CA LEU A 183 9.20 0.74 -9.04
C LEU A 183 9.19 0.94 -10.55
N ALA A 184 8.30 0.27 -11.28
CA ALA A 184 8.20 0.43 -12.73
C ALA A 184 7.91 1.88 -13.12
N LEU A 185 6.92 2.51 -12.50
CA LEU A 185 6.58 3.92 -12.76
C LEU A 185 7.69 4.87 -12.31
N GLY A 186 8.41 4.55 -11.23
CA GLY A 186 9.54 5.34 -10.76
C GLY A 186 10.71 5.35 -11.76
N LEU A 187 10.96 4.24 -12.41
CA LEU A 187 11.96 4.12 -13.49
C LEU A 187 11.48 4.83 -14.77
N GLU A 188 10.24 4.60 -15.18
CA GLU A 188 9.66 5.20 -16.39
C GLU A 188 9.63 6.74 -16.32
N THR A 189 9.30 7.31 -15.19
CA THR A 189 9.24 8.77 -14.98
C THR A 189 10.60 9.39 -14.68
N GLY A 190 11.59 8.58 -14.36
CA GLY A 190 12.90 9.03 -13.90
C GLY A 190 12.92 9.59 -12.47
N SER A 191 11.82 9.49 -11.71
CA SER A 191 11.74 10.07 -10.37
C SER A 191 12.74 9.45 -9.39
N VAL A 192 13.09 8.18 -9.56
CA VAL A 192 14.06 7.48 -8.71
C VAL A 192 15.49 8.02 -8.84
N HIS A 193 15.79 8.76 -9.92
CA HIS A 193 17.09 9.36 -10.15
C HIS A 193 17.25 10.75 -9.50
N GLU A 194 16.17 11.27 -8.91
CA GLU A 194 16.18 12.55 -8.20
C GLU A 194 16.05 12.33 -6.68
N PRO A 195 16.71 13.16 -5.84
CA PRO A 195 16.71 12.97 -4.40
C PRO A 195 15.30 12.87 -3.80
N ALA A 196 14.39 13.78 -4.16
CA ALA A 196 13.03 13.78 -3.63
C ALA A 196 12.22 12.55 -4.09
N GLY A 197 12.37 12.13 -5.34
CA GLY A 197 11.71 10.94 -5.88
C GLY A 197 12.25 9.66 -5.28
N PHE A 198 13.55 9.57 -5.08
CA PHE A 198 14.20 8.45 -4.39
C PHE A 198 13.67 8.31 -2.96
N GLU A 199 13.67 9.40 -2.19
CA GLU A 199 13.15 9.43 -0.82
C GLU A 199 11.66 9.06 -0.75
N ALA A 200 10.86 9.55 -1.68
CA ALA A 200 9.44 9.21 -1.77
C ALA A 200 9.23 7.71 -2.05
N MET A 201 10.04 7.12 -2.92
CA MET A 201 10.00 5.68 -3.20
C MET A 201 10.34 4.85 -1.95
N VAL A 202 11.42 5.19 -1.27
CA VAL A 202 11.85 4.51 -0.03
C VAL A 202 10.79 4.66 1.07
N ALA A 203 10.17 5.83 1.19
CA ALA A 203 9.08 6.09 2.13
C ALA A 203 7.82 5.28 1.80
N LEU A 204 7.48 5.13 0.52
CA LEU A 204 6.34 4.32 0.09
C LEU A 204 6.51 2.84 0.44
N PHE A 205 7.74 2.35 0.42
CA PHE A 205 8.10 0.99 0.87
C PHE A 205 8.31 0.89 2.39
N ASP A 206 8.04 1.95 3.14
CA ASP A 206 8.26 1.99 4.61
C ASP A 206 9.68 1.55 5.01
N SER A 207 10.68 1.94 4.25
CA SER A 207 12.07 1.48 4.37
C SER A 207 13.06 2.61 4.68
N THR A 208 12.57 3.79 5.08
CA THR A 208 13.40 4.99 5.32
C THR A 208 14.44 4.76 6.41
N ILE A 209 14.06 4.16 7.53
CA ILE A 209 14.96 3.88 8.65
C ILE A 209 16.05 2.90 8.21
N THR A 210 15.67 1.83 7.55
CA THR A 210 16.62 0.82 7.03
C THR A 210 17.58 1.43 6.01
N PHE A 211 17.06 2.28 5.11
CA PHE A 211 17.88 2.98 4.13
C PHE A 211 18.96 3.84 4.80
N HIS A 212 18.58 4.69 5.74
CA HIS A 212 19.55 5.57 6.44
C HIS A 212 20.55 4.77 7.28
N ALA A 213 20.14 3.67 7.88
CA ALA A 213 21.04 2.83 8.68
C ALA A 213 22.06 2.06 7.82
N GLN A 214 21.67 1.55 6.65
CA GLN A 214 22.52 0.68 5.83
C GLN A 214 23.28 1.44 4.74
N TYR A 215 22.68 2.47 4.15
CA TYR A 215 23.23 3.17 2.98
C TYR A 215 23.57 4.62 3.25
N GLN A 216 23.26 5.13 4.43
CA GLN A 216 23.49 6.52 4.83
C GLN A 216 22.79 7.48 3.84
N GLN A 217 23.58 8.26 3.08
CA GLN A 217 23.09 9.22 2.08
C GLN A 217 23.26 8.73 0.64
N ARG A 218 23.57 7.46 0.45
CA ARG A 218 23.86 6.90 -0.89
C ARG A 218 22.58 6.63 -1.66
N ARG A 219 22.15 7.61 -2.46
CA ARG A 219 20.94 7.56 -3.28
C ARG A 219 21.26 7.12 -4.71
N ASP A 220 21.72 5.91 -4.89
CA ASP A 220 21.98 5.33 -6.20
C ASP A 220 21.09 4.11 -6.50
N MET A 221 21.07 3.70 -7.76
CA MET A 221 20.23 2.57 -8.19
C MET A 221 20.64 1.25 -7.54
N VAL A 222 21.92 1.07 -7.27
CA VAL A 222 22.43 -0.14 -6.59
C VAL A 222 21.83 -0.24 -5.19
N ALA A 223 21.86 0.85 -4.41
CA ALA A 223 21.26 0.90 -3.08
C ALA A 223 19.74 0.69 -3.14
N LEU A 224 19.06 1.30 -4.11
CA LEU A 224 17.60 1.14 -4.28
C LEU A 224 17.22 -0.32 -4.56
N VAL A 225 17.89 -0.94 -5.54
CA VAL A 225 17.63 -2.34 -5.93
C VAL A 225 17.99 -3.30 -4.80
N ASP A 226 19.12 -3.08 -4.14
CA ASP A 226 19.53 -3.92 -3.01
C ASP A 226 18.47 -3.89 -1.89
N LEU A 227 18.01 -2.70 -1.48
CA LEU A 227 17.06 -2.53 -0.37
C LEU A 227 15.63 -2.98 -0.73
N LEU A 228 15.12 -2.57 -1.90
CA LEU A 228 13.69 -2.70 -2.23
C LEU A 228 13.39 -3.92 -3.11
N VAL A 229 14.38 -4.51 -3.74
CA VAL A 229 14.20 -5.69 -4.60
C VAL A 229 14.86 -6.93 -3.99
N MET A 230 16.13 -6.84 -3.62
CA MET A 230 16.96 -8.00 -3.28
C MET A 230 16.95 -8.39 -1.81
N ASP A 231 16.71 -7.46 -0.90
CA ASP A 231 16.83 -7.67 0.55
C ASP A 231 15.80 -8.69 1.04
N ARG A 232 16.28 -9.83 1.50
CA ARG A 232 15.45 -10.95 1.98
C ARG A 232 14.98 -10.77 3.42
N ASP A 233 15.49 -9.77 4.12
CA ASP A 233 15.14 -9.45 5.51
C ASP A 233 14.23 -8.22 5.61
N ASN A 234 14.08 -7.45 4.52
CA ASN A 234 13.14 -6.34 4.46
C ASN A 234 11.74 -6.83 4.04
N PRO A 235 10.73 -6.82 4.93
CA PRO A 235 9.39 -7.30 4.61
C PRO A 235 8.66 -6.46 3.55
N ARG A 236 9.25 -5.36 3.13
CA ARG A 236 8.76 -4.48 2.06
C ARG A 236 9.59 -4.57 0.78
N SER A 237 10.53 -5.50 0.69
CA SER A 237 11.24 -5.80 -0.56
C SER A 237 10.45 -6.79 -1.42
N LEU A 238 10.70 -6.78 -2.73
CA LEU A 238 10.10 -7.76 -3.64
C LEU A 238 10.55 -9.19 -3.30
N ALA A 239 11.83 -9.38 -2.97
CA ALA A 239 12.38 -10.69 -2.60
C ALA A 239 11.65 -11.30 -1.38
N TRP A 240 11.45 -10.51 -0.33
CA TRP A 240 10.70 -10.95 0.85
C TRP A 240 9.26 -11.34 0.48
N VAL A 241 8.56 -10.47 -0.25
CA VAL A 241 7.17 -10.68 -0.61
C VAL A 241 7.00 -11.94 -1.46
N VAL A 242 7.83 -12.12 -2.48
CA VAL A 242 7.78 -13.31 -3.35
C VAL A 242 8.12 -14.58 -2.57
N GLN A 243 9.16 -14.54 -1.74
CA GLN A 243 9.53 -15.68 -0.90
C GLN A 243 8.38 -16.07 0.05
N THR A 244 7.73 -15.09 0.66
CA THR A 244 6.59 -15.33 1.56
C THR A 244 5.40 -15.91 0.80
N LEU A 245 5.06 -15.37 -0.38
CA LEU A 245 4.01 -15.91 -1.24
C LEU A 245 4.28 -17.36 -1.63
N ARG A 246 5.49 -17.66 -2.07
CA ARG A 246 5.90 -19.04 -2.42
C ARG A 246 5.68 -19.99 -1.24
N ALA A 247 6.12 -19.60 -0.05
CA ALA A 247 5.95 -20.42 1.16
C ALA A 247 4.48 -20.63 1.53
N ARG A 248 3.65 -19.59 1.45
CA ARG A 248 2.20 -19.68 1.75
C ARG A 248 1.47 -20.54 0.74
N LEU A 249 1.73 -20.38 -0.55
CA LEU A 249 1.12 -21.17 -1.61
C LEU A 249 1.53 -22.63 -1.53
N ALA A 250 2.80 -22.93 -1.28
CA ALA A 250 3.28 -24.29 -1.11
C ALA A 250 2.59 -24.98 0.07
N ARG A 251 2.45 -24.31 1.19
CA ARG A 251 1.79 -24.85 2.38
C ARG A 251 0.29 -25.06 2.19
N LEU A 252 -0.38 -24.13 1.51
CA LEU A 252 -1.80 -24.26 1.18
C LEU A 252 -2.03 -25.42 0.20
N GLY A 253 -1.18 -25.56 -0.83
CA GLY A 253 -1.27 -26.64 -1.80
C GLY A 253 -1.13 -28.04 -1.18
N GLN A 254 -0.31 -28.19 -0.13
CA GLN A 254 -0.19 -29.45 0.61
C GLN A 254 -1.49 -29.87 1.29
N SER A 255 -2.33 -28.91 1.69
CA SER A 255 -3.60 -29.16 2.37
C SER A 255 -4.75 -29.50 1.41
N VAL A 256 -4.71 -29.02 0.15
CA VAL A 256 -5.83 -29.08 -0.79
C VAL A 256 -5.63 -30.14 -1.86
N ALA A 257 -4.51 -30.10 -2.59
CA ALA A 257 -4.14 -31.12 -3.58
C ALA A 257 -2.64 -31.03 -3.91
N PRO A 258 -1.92 -32.18 -4.03
CA PRO A 258 -0.48 -32.17 -4.33
C PRO A 258 -0.08 -31.45 -5.62
N GLN A 259 -0.97 -31.45 -6.63
CA GLN A 259 -0.76 -30.76 -7.91
C GLN A 259 -0.84 -29.24 -7.79
N ASP A 260 -1.54 -28.72 -6.81
CA ASP A 260 -1.68 -27.26 -6.59
C ASP A 260 -0.42 -26.66 -5.93
N ALA A 261 0.48 -27.49 -5.40
CA ALA A 261 1.79 -27.05 -4.93
C ALA A 261 2.68 -26.50 -6.06
N GLU A 262 2.36 -26.82 -7.32
CA GLU A 262 3.07 -26.26 -8.49
C GLU A 262 2.85 -24.75 -8.64
N PHE A 263 1.74 -24.17 -8.14
CA PHE A 263 1.52 -22.72 -8.24
C PHE A 263 2.64 -21.92 -7.58
N ALA A 264 3.22 -22.43 -6.49
CA ALA A 264 4.36 -21.77 -5.84
C ALA A 264 5.58 -21.65 -6.76
N ARG A 265 5.77 -22.64 -7.66
CA ARG A 265 6.90 -22.69 -8.60
C ARG A 265 6.75 -21.74 -9.78
N ARG A 266 5.55 -21.21 -10.02
CA ARG A 266 5.30 -20.21 -11.07
C ARG A 266 5.82 -18.82 -10.70
N LEU A 267 6.04 -18.57 -9.42
CA LEU A 267 6.72 -17.35 -8.98
C LEU A 267 8.24 -17.52 -9.06
N PRO A 268 8.97 -16.50 -9.53
CA PRO A 268 10.43 -16.54 -9.54
C PRO A 268 10.98 -16.84 -8.15
N ASP A 269 12.09 -17.57 -8.08
CA ASP A 269 12.78 -17.82 -6.82
C ASP A 269 13.76 -16.68 -6.52
N PRO A 270 13.53 -15.88 -5.44
CA PRO A 270 14.44 -14.78 -5.09
C PRO A 270 15.88 -15.24 -4.79
N ALA A 271 16.07 -16.51 -4.47
CA ALA A 271 17.40 -17.09 -4.27
C ALA A 271 18.26 -17.07 -5.54
N GLU A 272 17.62 -17.01 -6.71
CA GLU A 272 18.27 -17.01 -8.02
C GLU A 272 18.53 -15.58 -8.55
N TRP A 273 18.05 -14.55 -7.86
CA TRP A 273 18.20 -13.15 -8.31
C TRP A 273 19.62 -12.65 -8.03
N GLU A 274 20.22 -12.02 -9.03
CA GLU A 274 21.54 -11.41 -8.93
C GLU A 274 21.46 -9.88 -9.14
N LEU A 275 22.10 -9.13 -8.24
CA LEU A 275 22.10 -7.66 -8.28
C LEU A 275 22.66 -7.12 -9.61
N THR A 276 23.70 -7.77 -10.15
CA THR A 276 24.33 -7.39 -11.42
C THR A 276 23.42 -7.55 -12.64
N GLU A 277 22.46 -8.46 -12.60
CA GLU A 277 21.49 -8.68 -13.67
C GLU A 277 20.34 -7.67 -13.61
N LEU A 278 20.00 -7.19 -12.42
CA LEU A 278 18.87 -6.27 -12.18
C LEU A 278 19.28 -4.80 -12.31
N SER A 279 20.55 -4.48 -12.23
CA SER A 279 21.07 -3.10 -12.32
C SER A 279 21.48 -2.68 -13.75
N ASN A 280 21.43 -3.58 -14.71
CA ASN A 280 21.64 -3.35 -16.13
C ASN A 280 20.34 -3.25 -16.91
#